data_c49558f419ab2283856becf5646bd4c1
#
_entry.id   c49558f419ab2283856becf5646bd4c1
#
_cell.length_a   1.000
_cell.length_b   1.000
_cell.length_c   1.000
_cell.angle_alpha   90.00
_cell.angle_beta   90.00
_cell.angle_gamma   90.00
#
_symmetry.space_group_name_H-M   'P 1'
#
loop_
_entity.id
_entity.type
_entity.pdbx_description
1 polymer ?
#
loop_
_entity_poly.entity_id
_entity_poly.type
_entity_poly.pdbx_seq_one_letter_code
_entity_poly.pdbx_strand_id
1 'polypeptide(L)'
;NRKNFVFDFSWNKIYRKEIIDKYQIHFDEKRNTWEDRIFIVEFLKYCKNYYCMDECFYNYVSVPNSLSRRYNAQYLELILANYNLYVELFGEDYDFSAQYATDYWCRSIENMIIQQLRVKDQHPEVIQNIKKILKELQVKTWYKNRTKKDQIDYEISQYLKENEYDRVVEIYENKLEVFQKQERKASRNQMLRRIVRKLKIRKN
;
A
#
# COMPACT_ATOMS: atom_id res chain seq x y z
N ASN A 1 18.41 -13.40 -8.67
CA ASN A 1 17.10 -13.67 -8.09
C ASN A 1 16.98 -12.94 -6.76
N ARG A 2 16.51 -11.69 -6.77
CA ARG A 2 16.18 -10.98 -5.55
C ARG A 2 14.80 -11.48 -5.12
N LYS A 3 14.78 -12.43 -4.18
CA LYS A 3 13.57 -12.78 -3.47
C LYS A 3 13.18 -11.54 -2.66
N ASN A 4 12.11 -10.88 -3.08
CA ASN A 4 11.64 -9.68 -2.39
C ASN A 4 11.05 -10.12 -1.05
N PHE A 5 11.66 -9.72 0.03
CA PHE A 5 11.08 -9.85 1.35
C PHE A 5 9.84 -8.94 1.42
N VAL A 6 8.67 -9.53 1.65
CA VAL A 6 7.41 -8.80 1.74
C VAL A 6 7.15 -8.49 3.20
N PHE A 7 7.32 -7.22 3.58
CA PHE A 7 7.13 -6.77 4.97
C PHE A 7 5.66 -6.61 5.36
N ASP A 8 4.75 -6.56 4.39
CA ASP A 8 3.40 -6.06 4.62
C ASP A 8 2.46 -7.04 5.32
N PHE A 9 2.82 -8.34 5.41
CA PHE A 9 1.90 -9.36 5.89
C PHE A 9 2.55 -10.27 6.93
N SER A 10 1.91 -10.43 8.09
CA SER A 10 2.37 -11.33 9.15
C SER A 10 2.15 -12.81 8.81
N TRP A 11 1.12 -13.11 8.03
CA TRP A 11 0.68 -14.47 7.72
C TRP A 11 1.59 -15.24 6.74
N ASN A 12 2.48 -14.57 6.02
CA ASN A 12 3.41 -15.21 5.09
C ASN A 12 4.78 -15.48 5.72
N LYS A 13 4.86 -15.55 7.04
CA LYS A 13 6.12 -15.70 7.79
C LYS A 13 5.96 -16.68 8.94
N ILE A 14 7.08 -17.26 9.32
CA ILE A 14 7.23 -18.03 10.57
C ILE A 14 8.18 -17.25 11.45
N TYR A 15 7.82 -17.07 12.70
CA TYR A 15 8.54 -16.27 13.67
C TYR A 15 9.14 -17.17 14.75
N ARG A 16 10.37 -16.87 15.15
CA ARG A 16 10.98 -17.54 16.29
C ARG A 16 10.33 -17.04 17.59
N LYS A 17 9.60 -17.92 18.26
CA LYS A 17 8.80 -17.58 19.45
C LYS A 17 9.66 -17.00 20.58
N GLU A 18 10.89 -17.51 20.76
CA GLU A 18 11.84 -17.02 21.77
C GLU A 18 12.15 -15.52 21.65
N ILE A 19 12.16 -14.97 20.42
CA ILE A 19 12.34 -13.54 20.17
C ILE A 19 11.10 -12.77 20.61
N ILE A 20 9.91 -13.27 20.25
CA ILE A 20 8.63 -12.67 20.64
C ILE A 20 8.51 -12.60 22.15
N ASP A 21 8.76 -13.72 22.84
CA ASP A 21 8.63 -13.83 24.28
C ASP A 21 9.66 -12.96 25.01
N LYS A 22 10.92 -12.99 24.56
CA LYS A 22 12.01 -12.25 25.20
C LYS A 22 11.81 -10.72 25.11
N TYR A 23 11.35 -10.23 23.97
CA TYR A 23 11.21 -8.79 23.72
C TYR A 23 9.77 -8.31 23.83
N GLN A 24 8.85 -9.18 24.27
CA GLN A 24 7.44 -8.86 24.51
C GLN A 24 6.79 -8.18 23.29
N ILE A 25 7.03 -8.74 22.09
CA ILE A 25 6.51 -8.21 20.85
C ILE A 25 5.04 -8.61 20.68
N HIS A 26 4.16 -7.65 20.55
CA HIS A 26 2.71 -7.87 20.46
C HIS A 26 2.09 -7.10 19.32
N PHE A 27 0.95 -7.60 18.83
CA PHE A 27 0.09 -6.79 17.97
C PHE A 27 -0.53 -5.66 18.79
N ASP A 28 -0.50 -4.44 18.24
CA ASP A 28 -1.17 -3.30 18.88
C ASP A 28 -2.69 -3.40 18.67
N GLU A 29 -3.40 -3.84 19.71
CA GLU A 29 -4.86 -4.03 19.70
C GLU A 29 -5.66 -2.73 19.45
N LYS A 30 -5.03 -1.57 19.65
CA LYS A 30 -5.66 -0.27 19.40
C LYS A 30 -5.61 0.12 17.93
N ARG A 31 -4.85 -0.59 17.11
CA ARG A 31 -4.70 -0.32 15.68
C ARG A 31 -5.56 -1.25 14.86
N ASN A 32 -6.35 -0.65 13.99
CA ASN A 32 -7.20 -1.38 13.03
C ASN A 32 -6.55 -1.51 11.64
N THR A 33 -5.31 -1.03 11.49
CA THR A 33 -4.64 -0.98 10.19
C THR A 33 -3.13 -0.96 10.37
N TRP A 34 -2.43 -1.81 9.61
CA TRP A 34 -0.97 -1.95 9.57
C TRP A 34 -0.33 -2.48 10.88
N GLU A 35 -1.14 -3.05 11.76
CA GLU A 35 -0.69 -3.77 12.95
C GLU A 35 0.29 -4.89 12.61
N ASP A 36 0.03 -5.59 11.52
CA ASP A 36 0.91 -6.61 10.93
C ASP A 36 2.31 -6.08 10.66
N ARG A 37 2.38 -4.92 10.02
CA ARG A 37 3.65 -4.32 9.62
C ARG A 37 4.46 -3.88 10.82
N ILE A 38 3.82 -3.28 11.82
CA ILE A 38 4.47 -2.85 13.05
C ILE A 38 5.06 -4.05 13.77
N PHE A 39 4.26 -5.09 13.95
CA PHE A 39 4.71 -6.34 14.55
C PHE A 39 5.95 -6.91 13.83
N ILE A 40 5.94 -6.93 12.49
CA ILE A 40 7.06 -7.42 11.68
C ILE A 40 8.31 -6.56 11.91
N VAL A 41 8.14 -5.24 11.90
CA VAL A 41 9.24 -4.29 12.04
C VAL A 41 9.87 -4.39 13.42
N GLU A 42 9.07 -4.48 14.47
CA GLU A 42 9.57 -4.71 15.84
C GLU A 42 10.31 -6.05 15.95
N PHE A 43 9.77 -7.12 15.37
CA PHE A 43 10.44 -8.42 15.35
C PHE A 43 11.80 -8.35 14.65
N LEU A 44 11.87 -7.65 13.51
CA LEU A 44 13.09 -7.55 12.71
C LEU A 44 14.23 -6.83 13.40
N LYS A 45 13.98 -5.93 14.36
CA LYS A 45 15.01 -5.31 15.18
C LYS A 45 15.90 -6.32 15.90
N TYR A 46 15.31 -7.45 16.26
CA TYR A 46 15.98 -8.50 17.05
C TYR A 46 16.32 -9.74 16.21
N CYS A 47 15.94 -9.72 14.93
CA CYS A 47 16.16 -10.82 14.00
C CYS A 47 17.53 -10.71 13.34
N LYS A 48 18.46 -11.64 13.65
CA LYS A 48 19.79 -11.64 13.04
C LYS A 48 19.82 -12.23 11.64
N ASN A 49 18.96 -13.20 11.36
CA ASN A 49 18.92 -13.93 10.10
C ASN A 49 17.48 -14.21 9.68
N TYR A 50 17.23 -14.22 8.37
CA TYR A 50 15.97 -14.67 7.78
C TYR A 50 16.23 -15.60 6.61
N TYR A 51 15.27 -16.45 6.32
CA TYR A 51 15.29 -17.36 5.18
C TYR A 51 14.04 -17.18 4.33
N CYS A 52 14.17 -17.12 3.02
CA CYS A 52 13.06 -17.04 2.08
C CYS A 52 12.84 -18.41 1.43
N MET A 53 11.60 -18.90 1.50
CA MET A 53 11.16 -20.12 0.84
C MET A 53 10.34 -19.79 -0.40
N ASP A 54 10.42 -20.62 -1.44
CA ASP A 54 9.64 -20.43 -2.66
C ASP A 54 8.30 -21.19 -2.63
N GLU A 55 8.09 -22.02 -1.60
CA GLU A 55 6.88 -22.81 -1.43
C GLU A 55 5.71 -21.94 -0.93
N CYS A 56 4.51 -22.30 -1.35
CA CYS A 56 3.28 -21.62 -0.96
C CYS A 56 2.59 -22.40 0.16
N PHE A 57 2.60 -21.85 1.38
CA PHE A 57 1.95 -22.48 2.55
C PHE A 57 0.65 -21.80 2.96
N TYR A 58 0.28 -20.69 2.34
CA TYR A 58 -0.89 -19.91 2.70
C TYR A 58 -1.75 -19.57 1.48
N ASN A 59 -3.06 -19.82 1.59
CA ASN A 59 -4.04 -19.46 0.58
C ASN A 59 -4.77 -18.18 0.99
N TYR A 60 -4.45 -17.07 0.35
CA TYR A 60 -5.17 -15.82 0.56
C TYR A 60 -6.50 -15.82 -0.17
N VAL A 61 -7.60 -15.97 0.58
CA VAL A 61 -8.96 -15.95 0.05
C VAL A 61 -9.50 -14.52 0.09
N SER A 62 -9.87 -14.02 -1.08
CA SER A 62 -10.49 -12.69 -1.19
C SER A 62 -11.93 -12.74 -0.68
N VAL A 63 -12.19 -12.07 0.44
CA VAL A 63 -13.51 -11.97 1.06
C VAL A 63 -14.12 -10.59 0.76
N PRO A 64 -15.38 -10.52 0.27
CA PRO A 64 -16.09 -9.24 0.17
C PRO A 64 -16.18 -8.56 1.54
N ASN A 65 -16.06 -7.22 1.55
CA ASN A 65 -16.13 -6.41 2.78
C ASN A 65 -15.06 -6.70 3.84
N SER A 66 -13.91 -7.27 3.45
CA SER A 66 -12.76 -7.39 4.36
C SER A 66 -12.31 -6.02 4.88
N LEU A 67 -11.68 -5.97 6.05
CA LEU A 67 -11.18 -4.73 6.67
C LEU A 67 -10.30 -3.93 5.71
N SER A 68 -9.44 -4.59 4.96
CA SER A 68 -8.53 -3.96 3.99
C SER A 68 -9.23 -3.32 2.77
N ARG A 69 -10.55 -3.54 2.62
CA ARG A 69 -11.35 -3.00 1.50
C ARG A 69 -12.41 -2.01 1.94
N ARG A 70 -12.61 -1.83 3.24
CA ARG A 70 -13.56 -0.84 3.75
C ARG A 70 -12.98 0.55 3.63
N TYR A 71 -13.86 1.51 3.38
CA TYR A 71 -13.49 2.90 3.49
C TYR A 71 -13.06 3.22 4.93
N ASN A 72 -11.97 3.96 5.05
CA ASN A 72 -11.50 4.49 6.33
C ASN A 72 -11.08 5.94 6.10
N ALA A 73 -11.82 6.88 6.68
CA ALA A 73 -11.55 8.31 6.54
C ALA A 73 -10.14 8.71 7.06
N GLN A 74 -9.61 7.99 8.03
CA GLN A 74 -8.29 8.25 8.63
C GLN A 74 -7.14 7.57 7.89
N TYR A 75 -7.41 6.86 6.81
CA TYR A 75 -6.42 5.98 6.17
C TYR A 75 -5.18 6.74 5.69
N LEU A 76 -5.37 7.94 5.16
CA LEU A 76 -4.25 8.77 4.69
C LEU A 76 -3.40 9.29 5.86
N GLU A 77 -4.02 9.64 6.98
CA GLU A 77 -3.32 10.07 8.20
C GLU A 77 -2.49 8.91 8.80
N LEU A 78 -3.00 7.68 8.71
CA LEU A 78 -2.30 6.49 9.18
C LEU A 78 -0.99 6.23 8.41
N ILE A 79 -0.87 6.64 7.15
CA ILE A 79 0.38 6.55 6.40
C ILE A 79 1.48 7.40 7.05
N LEU A 80 1.16 8.64 7.40
CA LEU A 80 2.09 9.53 8.08
C LEU A 80 2.45 9.02 9.48
N ALA A 81 1.46 8.54 10.23
CA ALA A 81 1.68 7.96 11.55
C ALA A 81 2.62 6.74 11.46
N ASN A 82 2.45 5.90 10.45
CA ASN A 82 3.34 4.77 10.23
C ASN A 82 4.74 5.19 9.78
N TYR A 83 4.86 6.19 8.92
CA TYR A 83 6.17 6.76 8.58
C TYR A 83 6.91 7.22 9.84
N ASN A 84 6.25 8.02 10.69
CA ASN A 84 6.85 8.51 11.93
C ASN A 84 7.26 7.37 12.87
N LEU A 85 6.45 6.31 12.96
CA LEU A 85 6.81 5.13 13.73
C LEU A 85 8.07 4.44 13.19
N TYR A 86 8.22 4.33 11.86
CA TYR A 86 9.44 3.79 11.26
C TYR A 86 10.66 4.65 11.57
N VAL A 87 10.51 5.99 11.54
CA VAL A 87 11.57 6.91 11.95
C VAL A 87 11.93 6.69 13.40
N GLU A 88 10.95 6.56 14.29
CA GLU A 88 11.15 6.29 15.71
C GLU A 88 11.84 4.94 15.96
N LEU A 89 11.37 3.89 15.27
CA LEU A 89 11.85 2.53 15.48
C LEU A 89 13.28 2.29 14.97
N PHE A 90 13.65 2.90 13.86
CA PHE A 90 14.95 2.68 13.21
C PHE A 90 15.94 3.83 13.40
N GLY A 91 15.45 5.01 13.84
CA GLY A 91 16.29 6.16 14.10
C GLY A 91 17.14 6.54 12.89
N GLU A 92 18.39 6.96 13.18
CA GLU A 92 19.39 7.34 12.18
C GLU A 92 19.92 6.15 11.35
N ASP A 93 19.75 4.92 11.84
CA ASP A 93 20.15 3.70 11.12
C ASP A 93 19.29 3.40 9.88
N TYR A 94 18.11 4.04 9.77
CA TYR A 94 17.26 3.90 8.62
C TYR A 94 17.40 5.14 7.73
N ASP A 95 18.08 4.97 6.61
CA ASP A 95 18.20 6.04 5.62
C ASP A 95 16.87 6.24 4.88
N PHE A 96 16.02 7.09 5.47
CA PHE A 96 14.74 7.49 4.88
C PHE A 96 14.90 8.36 3.62
N SER A 97 16.09 8.90 3.39
CA SER A 97 16.44 9.59 2.15
C SER A 97 16.78 8.60 1.06
N ALA A 98 17.04 7.34 1.42
CA ALA A 98 17.31 6.31 0.45
C ALA A 98 16.18 6.24 -0.59
N GLN A 99 16.58 6.19 -1.81
CA GLN A 99 15.75 6.11 -3.00
C GLN A 99 14.57 5.14 -2.85
N TYR A 100 14.82 4.00 -2.21
CA TYR A 100 13.83 2.95 -2.03
C TYR A 100 12.71 3.33 -1.04
N ALA A 101 13.06 3.96 0.07
CA ALA A 101 12.09 4.36 1.09
C ALA A 101 11.15 5.44 0.55
N THR A 102 11.69 6.45 -0.13
CA THR A 102 10.90 7.52 -0.75
C THR A 102 9.93 6.99 -1.80
N ASP A 103 10.39 6.12 -2.70
CA ASP A 103 9.55 5.51 -3.73
C ASP A 103 8.46 4.61 -3.11
N TYR A 104 8.76 3.95 -1.99
CA TYR A 104 7.80 3.13 -1.25
C TYR A 104 6.67 3.98 -0.66
N TRP A 105 7.00 5.07 0.03
CA TRP A 105 6.00 5.94 0.65
C TRP A 105 5.16 6.69 -0.39
N CYS A 106 5.76 7.13 -1.50
CA CYS A 106 5.01 7.68 -2.64
C CYS A 106 3.97 6.67 -3.15
N ARG A 107 4.37 5.44 -3.43
CA ARG A 107 3.44 4.40 -3.90
C ARG A 107 2.35 4.08 -2.89
N SER A 108 2.66 4.11 -1.60
CA SER A 108 1.67 3.88 -0.55
C SER A 108 0.60 4.97 -0.57
N ILE A 109 0.98 6.24 -0.66
CA ILE A 109 0.05 7.37 -0.80
C ILE A 109 -0.78 7.25 -2.08
N GLU A 110 -0.15 6.96 -3.23
CA GLU A 110 -0.86 6.81 -4.51
C GLU A 110 -1.93 5.73 -4.47
N ASN A 111 -1.56 4.55 -3.98
CA ASN A 111 -2.51 3.45 -3.84
C ASN A 111 -3.69 3.82 -2.96
N MET A 112 -3.42 4.55 -1.87
CA MET A 112 -4.45 5.02 -0.96
C MET A 112 -5.38 6.03 -1.58
N ILE A 113 -4.84 7.04 -2.26
CA ILE A 113 -5.62 8.04 -2.98
C ILE A 113 -6.56 7.34 -3.98
N ILE A 114 -6.04 6.41 -4.77
CA ILE A 114 -6.85 5.66 -5.75
C ILE A 114 -7.94 4.83 -5.06
N GLN A 115 -7.65 4.19 -3.93
CA GLN A 115 -8.67 3.44 -3.18
C GLN A 115 -9.75 4.36 -2.61
N GLN A 116 -9.38 5.50 -2.06
CA GLN A 116 -10.32 6.50 -1.56
C GLN A 116 -11.23 7.04 -2.68
N LEU A 117 -10.66 7.37 -3.82
CA LEU A 117 -11.41 7.87 -4.98
C LEU A 117 -12.44 6.86 -5.51
N ARG A 118 -12.25 5.55 -5.32
CA ARG A 118 -13.25 4.53 -5.71
C ARG A 118 -14.59 4.68 -5.01
N VAL A 119 -14.61 5.32 -3.86
CA VAL A 119 -15.80 5.47 -3.02
C VAL A 119 -16.25 6.92 -2.84
N LYS A 120 -15.67 7.86 -3.61
CA LYS A 120 -15.94 9.30 -3.49
C LYS A 120 -17.42 9.67 -3.65
N ASP A 121 -18.17 8.92 -4.46
CA ASP A 121 -19.59 9.17 -4.69
C ASP A 121 -20.45 8.83 -3.46
N GLN A 122 -19.96 7.94 -2.58
CA GLN A 122 -20.58 7.55 -1.31
C GLN A 122 -20.04 8.34 -0.12
N HIS A 123 -18.87 8.95 -0.26
CA HIS A 123 -18.12 9.65 0.77
C HIS A 123 -17.63 11.00 0.26
N PRO A 124 -18.46 12.06 0.34
CA PRO A 124 -18.14 13.38 -0.22
C PRO A 124 -16.87 14.01 0.38
N GLU A 125 -16.52 13.64 1.61
CA GLU A 125 -15.33 14.11 2.31
C GLU A 125 -14.00 13.61 1.72
N VAL A 126 -14.02 12.59 0.87
CA VAL A 126 -12.81 11.95 0.30
C VAL A 126 -11.90 12.96 -0.37
N ILE A 127 -12.43 13.84 -1.21
CA ILE A 127 -11.62 14.83 -1.93
C ILE A 127 -10.92 15.78 -0.97
N GLN A 128 -11.62 16.23 0.08
CA GLN A 128 -11.03 17.11 1.08
C GLN A 128 -9.96 16.40 1.90
N ASN A 129 -10.16 15.13 2.25
CA ASN A 129 -9.19 14.32 2.96
C ASN A 129 -7.92 14.12 2.12
N ILE A 130 -8.08 13.84 0.81
CA ILE A 130 -6.93 13.75 -0.13
C ILE A 130 -6.18 15.08 -0.19
N LYS A 131 -6.87 16.20 -0.37
CA LYS A 131 -6.22 17.51 -0.40
C LYS A 131 -5.51 17.85 0.91
N LYS A 132 -6.09 17.47 2.05
CA LYS A 132 -5.46 17.66 3.36
C LYS A 132 -4.12 16.94 3.43
N ILE A 133 -4.06 15.68 3.03
CA ILE A 133 -2.82 14.90 3.09
C ILE A 133 -1.77 15.37 2.07
N LEU A 134 -2.19 15.83 0.89
CA LEU A 134 -1.29 16.38 -0.12
C LEU A 134 -0.64 17.71 0.30
N LYS A 135 -1.21 18.42 1.29
CA LYS A 135 -0.64 19.63 1.89
C LYS A 135 0.52 19.33 2.84
N GLU A 136 0.60 18.11 3.37
CA GLU A 136 1.62 17.74 4.33
C GLU A 136 3.03 17.84 3.72
N LEU A 137 3.92 18.51 4.44
CA LEU A 137 5.29 18.75 4.00
C LEU A 137 6.03 17.46 3.68
N GLN A 138 5.80 16.42 4.49
CA GLN A 138 6.43 15.12 4.30
C GLN A 138 6.00 14.47 2.98
N VAL A 139 4.72 14.55 2.62
CA VAL A 139 4.21 14.05 1.34
C VAL A 139 4.84 14.79 0.17
N LYS A 140 4.87 16.14 0.22
CA LYS A 140 5.55 16.96 -0.79
C LYS A 140 7.03 16.61 -0.94
N THR A 141 7.69 16.34 0.18
CA THR A 141 9.10 15.93 0.22
C THR A 141 9.30 14.58 -0.47
N TRP A 142 8.42 13.59 -0.23
CA TRP A 142 8.50 12.31 -0.91
C TRP A 142 8.38 12.45 -2.42
N TYR A 143 7.40 13.20 -2.92
CA TYR A 143 7.24 13.42 -4.36
C TYR A 143 8.41 14.18 -4.98
N LYS A 144 8.94 15.18 -4.28
CA LYS A 144 10.14 15.91 -4.71
C LYS A 144 11.35 15.00 -4.85
N ASN A 145 11.57 14.11 -3.90
CA ASN A 145 12.75 13.26 -3.81
C ASN A 145 12.60 11.90 -4.51
N ARG A 146 11.42 11.61 -5.07
CA ARG A 146 11.19 10.38 -5.83
C ARG A 146 12.16 10.29 -6.99
N THR A 147 12.81 9.14 -7.15
CA THR A 147 13.92 8.98 -8.09
C THR A 147 13.50 8.36 -9.42
N LYS A 148 12.54 7.44 -9.40
CA LYS A 148 11.95 6.87 -10.62
C LYS A 148 10.69 7.62 -10.98
N LYS A 149 10.87 8.86 -11.50
CA LYS A 149 9.75 9.68 -11.96
C LYS A 149 9.44 9.36 -13.41
N ASP A 150 8.20 8.99 -13.68
CA ASP A 150 7.63 9.12 -15.00
C ASP A 150 7.14 10.57 -15.24
N GLN A 151 6.59 10.86 -16.40
CA GLN A 151 6.09 12.18 -16.74
C GLN A 151 5.00 12.65 -15.75
N ILE A 152 4.12 11.74 -15.34
CA ILE A 152 3.01 12.02 -14.42
C ILE A 152 3.55 12.37 -13.01
N ASP A 153 4.55 11.65 -12.54
CA ASP A 153 5.19 11.91 -11.25
C ASP A 153 5.85 13.28 -11.22
N TYR A 154 6.44 13.69 -12.36
CA TYR A 154 7.01 15.00 -12.49
C TYR A 154 5.94 16.10 -12.40
N GLU A 155 4.83 15.95 -13.11
CA GLU A 155 3.68 16.86 -13.07
C GLU A 155 3.07 16.96 -11.66
N ILE A 156 2.87 15.83 -10.98
CA ILE A 156 2.39 15.82 -9.59
C ILE A 156 3.35 16.61 -8.69
N SER A 157 4.65 16.37 -8.81
CA SER A 157 5.66 17.08 -8.01
C SER A 157 5.61 18.59 -8.23
N GLN A 158 5.38 19.04 -9.47
CA GLN A 158 5.25 20.44 -9.83
C GLN A 158 3.99 21.06 -9.24
N TYR A 159 2.81 20.42 -9.44
CA TYR A 159 1.55 20.91 -8.88
C TYR A 159 1.55 20.96 -7.34
N LEU A 160 2.19 20.00 -6.68
CA LEU A 160 2.35 20.04 -5.22
C LEU A 160 3.21 21.22 -4.76
N LYS A 161 4.23 21.59 -5.52
CA LYS A 161 5.06 22.77 -5.25
C LYS A 161 4.26 24.08 -5.42
N GLU A 162 3.39 24.13 -6.42
CA GLU A 162 2.53 25.27 -6.74
C GLU A 162 1.25 25.31 -5.90
N ASN A 163 1.02 24.30 -5.04
CA ASN A 163 -0.19 24.11 -4.22
C ASN A 163 -1.47 23.90 -5.04
N GLU A 164 -1.35 23.41 -6.27
CA GLU A 164 -2.46 23.09 -7.17
C GLU A 164 -3.02 21.68 -6.91
N TYR A 165 -3.55 21.47 -5.72
CA TYR A 165 -4.02 20.14 -5.26
C TYR A 165 -5.17 19.58 -6.10
N ASP A 166 -6.00 20.43 -6.70
CA ASP A 166 -7.08 20.00 -7.59
C ASP A 166 -6.54 19.29 -8.83
N ARG A 167 -5.45 19.79 -9.40
CA ARG A 167 -4.78 19.16 -10.53
C ARG A 167 -4.21 17.79 -10.16
N VAL A 168 -3.66 17.66 -8.97
CA VAL A 168 -3.16 16.38 -8.47
C VAL A 168 -4.32 15.37 -8.32
N VAL A 169 -5.45 15.81 -7.77
CA VAL A 169 -6.65 14.95 -7.65
C VAL A 169 -7.14 14.51 -9.03
N GLU A 170 -7.23 15.43 -10.00
CA GLU A 170 -7.63 15.13 -11.40
C GLU A 170 -6.73 14.07 -12.04
N ILE A 171 -5.41 14.15 -11.84
CA ILE A 171 -4.47 13.13 -12.32
C ILE A 171 -4.82 11.74 -11.73
N TYR A 172 -5.12 11.68 -10.43
CA TYR A 172 -5.46 10.40 -9.81
C TYR A 172 -6.85 9.88 -10.21
N GLU A 173 -7.81 10.76 -10.48
CA GLU A 173 -9.10 10.38 -11.06
C GLU A 173 -8.92 9.75 -12.45
N ASN A 174 -8.10 10.35 -13.29
CA ASN A 174 -7.75 9.81 -14.61
C ASN A 174 -7.03 8.45 -14.50
N LYS A 175 -6.08 8.33 -13.57
CA LYS A 175 -5.42 7.02 -13.28
C LYS A 175 -6.46 5.98 -12.85
N LEU A 176 -7.40 6.32 -11.99
CA LEU A 176 -8.47 5.41 -11.55
C LEU A 176 -9.34 4.94 -12.69
N GLU A 177 -9.75 5.84 -13.60
CA GLU A 177 -10.54 5.46 -14.78
C GLU A 177 -9.81 4.44 -15.67
N VAL A 178 -8.51 4.65 -15.89
CA VAL A 178 -7.68 3.72 -16.67
C VAL A 178 -7.66 2.34 -15.98
N PHE A 179 -7.44 2.30 -14.67
CA PHE A 179 -7.47 1.04 -13.90
C PHE A 179 -8.83 0.35 -13.99
N GLN A 180 -9.93 1.07 -13.83
CA GLN A 180 -11.27 0.50 -13.92
C GLN A 180 -11.56 -0.07 -15.31
N LYS A 181 -11.14 0.61 -16.38
CA LYS A 181 -11.25 0.10 -17.75
C LYS A 181 -10.45 -1.21 -17.93
N GLN A 182 -9.25 -1.29 -17.38
CA GLN A 182 -8.41 -2.49 -17.43
C GLN A 182 -9.03 -3.66 -16.63
N GLU A 183 -9.54 -3.39 -15.42
CA GLU A 183 -10.22 -4.39 -14.58
C GLU A 183 -11.46 -4.97 -15.28
N ARG A 184 -12.29 -4.11 -15.89
CA ARG A 184 -13.47 -4.55 -16.67
C ARG A 184 -13.05 -5.45 -17.84
N LYS A 185 -12.00 -5.07 -18.57
CA LYS A 185 -11.46 -5.87 -19.68
C LYS A 185 -10.92 -7.23 -19.19
N ALA A 186 -10.18 -7.26 -18.08
CA ALA A 186 -9.65 -8.48 -17.51
C ALA A 186 -10.76 -9.42 -17.02
N SER A 187 -11.77 -8.90 -16.34
CA SER A 187 -12.94 -9.66 -15.89
C SER A 187 -13.73 -10.27 -17.05
N ARG A 188 -13.95 -9.47 -18.10
CA ARG A 188 -14.60 -9.96 -19.35
C ARG A 188 -13.81 -11.10 -19.99
N ASN A 189 -12.48 -10.97 -20.08
CA ASN A 189 -11.62 -12.01 -20.65
C ASN A 189 -11.64 -13.30 -19.80
N GLN A 190 -11.64 -13.16 -18.46
CA GLN A 190 -11.74 -14.30 -17.55
C GLN A 190 -13.09 -15.02 -17.70
N MET A 191 -14.19 -14.28 -17.83
CA MET A 191 -15.53 -14.83 -18.07
C MET A 191 -15.57 -15.59 -19.39
N LEU A 192 -15.03 -15.02 -20.48
CA LEU A 192 -14.96 -15.68 -21.78
C LEU A 192 -14.17 -16.99 -21.72
N ARG A 193 -13.02 -17.00 -21.05
CA ARG A 193 -12.20 -18.21 -20.85
C ARG A 193 -12.99 -19.29 -20.08
N ARG A 194 -13.78 -18.93 -19.06
CA ARG A 194 -14.64 -19.86 -18.33
C ARG A 194 -15.73 -20.45 -19.22
N ILE A 195 -16.37 -19.65 -20.07
CA ILE A 195 -17.40 -20.10 -21.02
C ILE A 195 -16.78 -21.08 -22.03
N VAL A 196 -15.66 -20.74 -22.63
CA VAL A 196 -14.96 -21.62 -23.59
C VAL A 196 -14.57 -22.97 -22.96
N ARG A 197 -14.07 -22.96 -21.71
CA ARG A 197 -13.76 -24.19 -20.99
C ARG A 197 -15.02 -25.05 -20.78
N LYS A 198 -16.14 -24.45 -20.36
CA LYS A 198 -17.41 -25.19 -20.17
C LYS A 198 -17.95 -25.78 -21.48
N LEU A 199 -17.79 -25.09 -22.59
CA LEU A 199 -18.22 -25.57 -23.92
C LEU A 199 -17.33 -26.72 -24.42
N LYS A 200 -16.04 -26.70 -24.13
CA LYS A 200 -15.11 -27.82 -24.47
C LYS A 200 -15.40 -29.08 -23.67
N ILE A 201 -15.79 -28.97 -22.39
CA ILE A 201 -16.14 -30.12 -21.54
C ILE A 201 -17.45 -30.80 -21.98
N ARG A 202 -18.35 -30.04 -22.63
CA ARG A 202 -19.63 -30.62 -23.14
C ARG A 202 -19.50 -31.31 -24.51
N LYS A 203 -18.34 -31.26 -25.16
CA LYS A 203 -18.09 -31.88 -26.46
C LYS A 203 -17.29 -33.20 -26.38
N ASN A 204 -16.86 -33.57 -25.18
CA ASN A 204 -16.27 -34.85 -24.84
C ASN A 204 -17.22 -35.62 -23.93
#